data_c68e2ebb8ffa7de2a5c506943b7fa7e2
#
_entry.id   c68e2ebb8ffa7de2a5c506943b7fa7e2
#
_cell.length_a   1.000
_cell.length_b   1.000
_cell.length_c   1.000
_cell.angle_alpha   90.00
_cell.angle_beta   90.00
_cell.angle_gamma   90.00
#
_symmetry.space_group_name_H-M   'P 1'
#
loop_
_entity.id
_entity.type
_entity.pdbx_description
1 polymer ?
#
loop_
_entity_poly.entity_id
_entity_poly.type
_entity_poly.pdbx_seq_one_letter_code
_entity_poly.pdbx_strand_id
1 'polypeptide(L)' 'MERKSQIELTNMCLVCDETRILVEEKRGTSYPGGLIFPGGHVEKDESLRDSVIREIKEETGLTIRNPKLCGVKD' A
#
# COMPACT_ATOMS: atom_id res chain seq x y z
N MET A 1 -3.39 -5.55 33.46
CA MET A 1 -2.49 -5.09 32.40
C MET A 1 -3.23 -4.97 31.09
N GLU A 2 -3.16 -3.85 30.49
CA GLU A 2 -3.79 -3.63 29.21
C GLU A 2 -2.89 -4.14 28.08
N ARG A 3 -3.49 -4.88 27.15
CA ARG A 3 -2.75 -5.46 26.02
C ARG A 3 -3.03 -4.77 24.70
N LYS A 4 -3.90 -3.79 24.71
CA LYS A 4 -4.23 -3.03 23.53
C LYS A 4 -3.30 -1.83 23.41
N SER A 5 -2.84 -1.58 22.21
CA SER A 5 -2.10 -0.37 21.90
C SER A 5 -2.64 0.22 20.61
N GLN A 6 -2.41 1.52 20.45
CA GLN A 6 -2.74 2.16 19.19
C GLN A 6 -1.61 1.93 18.23
N ILE A 7 -1.92 1.37 17.08
CA ILE A 7 -0.97 1.21 15.99
C ILE A 7 -1.59 1.72 14.70
N GLU A 8 -0.73 2.15 13.81
CA GLU A 8 -1.12 2.58 12.50
C GLU A 8 -0.56 1.57 11.50
N LEU A 9 -1.46 0.93 10.75
CA LEU A 9 -1.06 -0.03 9.75
C LEU A 9 -1.06 0.62 8.38
N THR A 10 0.04 0.44 7.67
CA THR A 10 0.16 0.88 6.29
C THR A 10 0.49 -0.31 5.41
N ASN A 11 0.25 -0.16 4.13
CA ASN A 11 0.62 -1.17 3.15
C ASN A 11 1.43 -0.56 2.02
N MET A 12 2.14 -1.42 1.32
CA MET A 12 2.84 -1.10 0.10
C MET A 12 2.67 -2.29 -0.83
N CYS A 13 2.36 -2.04 -2.08
CA CYS A 13 2.09 -3.11 -3.01
C CYS A 13 3.03 -3.08 -4.20
N LEU A 14 3.61 -4.24 -4.50
CA LEU A 14 4.38 -4.43 -5.72
C LEU A 14 3.43 -4.97 -6.77
N VAL A 15 3.09 -4.13 -7.75
CA VAL A 15 2.24 -4.50 -8.86
C VAL A 15 3.10 -4.67 -10.10
N CYS A 16 3.12 -5.85 -10.66
CA CYS A 16 3.97 -6.11 -11.81
C CYS A 16 3.25 -6.96 -12.87
N ASP A 17 3.68 -6.80 -14.09
CA ASP A 17 3.47 -7.78 -15.14
C ASP A 17 4.84 -8.32 -15.57
N GLU A 18 4.90 -9.06 -16.65
CA GLU A 18 6.11 -9.82 -17.03
C GLU A 18 7.43 -9.05 -16.90
N THR A 19 7.47 -7.78 -17.30
CA THR A 19 8.71 -7.00 -17.33
C THR A 19 8.61 -5.63 -16.70
N ARG A 20 7.44 -5.25 -16.18
CA ARG A 20 7.19 -3.89 -15.70
C ARG A 20 6.70 -3.91 -14.26
N ILE A 21 7.09 -2.89 -13.54
CA ILE A 21 6.68 -2.66 -12.16
C ILE A 21 5.99 -1.30 -12.09
N LEU A 22 4.83 -1.26 -11.44
CA LEU A 22 4.11 -0.01 -11.24
C LEU A 22 4.74 0.78 -10.11
N VAL A 23 5.09 2.02 -10.40
CA VAL A 23 5.59 2.96 -9.38
C VAL A 23 4.85 4.28 -9.53
N GLU A 24 4.82 5.05 -8.44
CA GLU A 24 4.30 6.41 -8.47
C GLU A 24 5.41 7.41 -8.25
N GLU A 25 5.27 8.57 -8.86
CA GLU A 25 6.15 9.68 -8.59
C GLU A 25 5.60 10.48 -7.41
N LYS A 26 6.36 10.50 -6.33
CA LYS A 26 5.97 11.25 -5.14
C LYS A 26 6.42 12.68 -5.28
N ARG A 27 5.47 13.61 -5.17
CA ARG A 27 5.72 15.05 -5.25
C ARG A 27 5.12 15.75 -4.05
N GLY A 28 5.74 16.82 -3.61
CA GLY A 28 5.22 17.63 -2.51
C GLY A 28 6.33 18.40 -1.84
N THR A 29 5.95 19.35 -0.99
CA THR A 29 6.89 20.19 -0.28
C THR A 29 7.70 19.44 0.77
N SER A 30 7.18 18.33 1.27
CA SER A 30 7.83 17.51 2.30
C SER A 30 8.77 16.45 1.73
N TYR A 31 8.79 16.28 0.41
CA TYR A 31 9.57 15.22 -0.24
C TYR A 31 10.44 15.81 -1.34
N PRO A 32 11.68 15.35 -1.45
CA PRO A 32 12.55 15.81 -2.54
C PRO A 32 12.18 15.23 -3.91
N GLY A 33 11.11 14.45 -3.99
CA GLY A 33 10.72 13.71 -5.18
C GLY A 33 11.28 12.30 -5.15
N GLY A 34 10.82 11.46 -6.04
CA GLY A 34 11.27 10.08 -6.16
C GLY A 34 10.15 9.14 -6.57
N LEU A 35 10.53 7.90 -6.81
CA LEU A 35 9.61 6.86 -7.20
C LEU A 35 9.32 5.97 -5.99
N ILE A 36 8.05 5.67 -5.78
CA ILE A 36 7.60 4.81 -4.70
C ILE A 36 6.62 3.77 -5.22
N PHE A 37 6.49 2.68 -4.49
CA PHE A 37 5.42 1.73 -4.74
C PHE A 37 4.10 2.28 -4.19
N PRO A 38 2.98 2.03 -4.88
CA PRO A 38 1.68 2.46 -4.37
C PRO A 38 1.31 1.74 -3.08
N GLY A 39 0.52 2.40 -2.26
CA GLY A 39 0.06 1.87 -0.99
C GLY A 39 -0.57 2.97 -0.16
N GLY A 40 -0.87 2.66 1.07
CA GLY A 40 -1.50 3.62 1.96
C GLY A 40 -1.86 3.00 3.31
N HIS A 41 -2.81 3.61 3.98
CA HIS A 41 -3.25 3.19 5.29
C HIS A 41 -4.31 2.12 5.22
N VAL A 42 -4.23 1.15 6.13
CA VAL A 42 -5.30 0.19 6.34
C VAL A 42 -6.36 0.87 7.19
N GLU A 43 -7.58 0.89 6.70
CA GLU A 43 -8.68 1.51 7.41
C GLU A 43 -9.30 0.56 8.43
N LYS A 44 -10.06 1.14 9.36
CA LYS A 44 -10.75 0.39 10.38
C LYS A 44 -11.65 -0.68 9.74
N ASP A 45 -11.62 -1.87 10.31
CA ASP A 45 -12.44 -3.01 9.86
C ASP A 45 -12.12 -3.49 8.44
N GLU A 46 -10.99 -3.10 7.91
CA GLU A 46 -10.53 -3.50 6.60
C GLU A 46 -9.42 -4.54 6.72
N SER A 47 -9.47 -5.59 5.91
CA SER A 47 -8.37 -6.55 5.86
C SER A 47 -7.17 -5.94 5.11
N LEU A 48 -5.98 -6.50 5.32
CA LEU A 48 -4.79 -6.08 4.58
C LEU A 48 -4.99 -6.26 3.08
N ARG A 49 -5.61 -7.36 2.69
CA ARG A 49 -5.91 -7.66 1.29
C ARG A 49 -6.83 -6.61 0.68
N ASP A 50 -7.95 -6.32 1.36
CA ASP A 50 -8.91 -5.36 0.85
C ASP A 50 -8.34 -3.95 0.82
N SER A 51 -7.49 -3.60 1.79
CA SER A 51 -6.85 -2.28 1.81
C SER A 51 -5.94 -2.07 0.61
N VAL A 52 -5.16 -3.08 0.25
CA VAL A 52 -4.28 -3.02 -0.91
C VAL A 52 -5.08 -2.89 -2.20
N ILE A 53 -6.13 -3.68 -2.36
CA ILE A 53 -6.99 -3.61 -3.53
C ILE A 53 -7.62 -2.23 -3.67
N ARG A 54 -8.12 -1.69 -2.56
CA ARG A 54 -8.72 -0.35 -2.53
C ARG A 54 -7.71 0.74 -2.88
N GLU A 55 -6.54 0.72 -2.23
CA GLU A 55 -5.52 1.75 -2.43
C GLU A 55 -5.00 1.77 -3.87
N ILE A 56 -4.75 0.61 -4.45
CA ILE A 56 -4.32 0.54 -5.84
C ILE A 56 -5.40 1.09 -6.77
N LYS A 57 -6.66 0.76 -6.51
CA LYS A 57 -7.77 1.28 -7.30
C LYS A 57 -7.89 2.80 -7.20
N GLU A 58 -7.78 3.35 -6.00
CA GLU A 58 -7.87 4.79 -5.77
C GLU A 58 -6.71 5.54 -6.43
N GLU A 59 -5.49 5.03 -6.32
CA GLU A 59 -4.32 5.74 -6.80
C GLU A 59 -4.08 5.57 -8.29
N THR A 60 -4.43 4.44 -8.86
CA THR A 60 -4.06 4.12 -10.25
C THR A 60 -5.23 3.80 -11.16
N GLY A 61 -6.40 3.53 -10.60
CA GLY A 61 -7.55 3.06 -11.36
C GLY A 61 -7.51 1.58 -11.71
N LEU A 62 -6.43 0.89 -11.36
CA LEU A 62 -6.28 -0.52 -11.67
C LEU A 62 -6.97 -1.39 -10.63
N THR A 63 -7.54 -2.50 -11.08
CA THR A 63 -8.09 -3.52 -10.21
C THR A 63 -7.12 -4.69 -10.15
N ILE A 64 -6.54 -4.93 -8.99
CA ILE A 64 -5.63 -6.06 -8.77
C ILE A 64 -6.40 -7.24 -8.19
N ARG A 65 -5.86 -8.44 -8.39
CA ARG A 65 -6.47 -9.67 -7.91
C ARG A 65 -5.44 -10.48 -7.12
N ASN A 66 -5.91 -11.15 -6.09
CA ASN A 66 -5.13 -12.12 -5.32
C ASN A 66 -3.78 -11.59 -4.85
N PRO A 67 -3.74 -10.44 -4.16
CA PRO A 67 -2.47 -9.96 -3.62
C PRO A 67 -1.91 -10.96 -2.62
N LYS A 68 -0.58 -11.11 -2.61
CA LYS A 68 0.13 -11.99 -1.69
C LYS A 68 0.88 -11.17 -0.67
N LEU A 69 0.77 -11.55 0.59
CA LEU A 69 1.57 -10.95 1.63
C LEU A 69 3.01 -11.48 1.52
N CYS A 70 3.96 -10.61 1.25
CA CYS A 70 5.36 -10.97 1.07
C CYS A 70 6.20 -10.65 2.29
N GLY A 71 5.72 -9.81 3.19
CA GLY A 71 6.45 -9.48 4.41
C GLY A 71 5.77 -8.41 5.23
N VAL A 72 6.22 -8.29 6.45
CA VAL A 72 5.77 -7.27 7.39
C VAL A 72 7.02 -6.63 7.98
N LYS A 73 7.01 -5.32 8.10
CA LYS A 73 8.10 -4.58 8.69
C LYS A 73 7.56 -3.58 9.70
N ASP A 74 8.20 -3.51 10.84
CA ASP A 74 7.89 -2.52 11.88
C ASP A 74 8.88 -1.35 11.88
#